data_581913e62d06e836c828882cae39450e
#
_entry.id   581913e62d06e836c828882cae39450e
#
_cell.length_a   1.000
_cell.length_b   1.000
_cell.length_c   1.000
_cell.angle_alpha   90.00
_cell.angle_beta   90.00
_cell.angle_gamma   90.00
#
_symmetry.space_group_name_H-M   'P 1'
#
loop_
_entity.id
_entity.type
_entity.pdbx_description
1 polymer ?
#
loop_
_entity_poly.entity_id
_entity_poly.type
_entity_poly.pdbx_seq_one_letter_code
_entity_poly.pdbx_strand_id
1 'polypeptide(L)'
;MYACPMHPEVYQSSAGNCPRCGMALEPVEAAQTAEYTCPMHPEVVANEPGRCPKCGMALELRITPSKDHVPSKDHAEPTKQQQDSGRGDMMHAGHAVEYTCPMHSEIVRSEPGSCPKCGMTLVPRGASDSTPHGKQLDMMVESHRNMLWPYYLSMMLGFWLLTSPFTFGYMSDFVPDANQLRVMTERGLPTFELRNLLMTWSDVISGILVIIFSILSADVWRRNPWAQWANAFVGLWLLSAPLVFWTPLPEAYANGTLIGGLVIALAVLIPMMPGMSMSGMMGGPDVPPGWSYTPASWLQRMPIGVLALIGFFIARILGAYQLGHIDTTWEPFFDGSGDMKGVMNGTETIITSEMSKAWPIADGALGGIVYILELVMVWMAGKTRWRTMPWMVLALAILILPLGVVSIYFVIIQPIAIGTWCTLCLIAALSMAVMIPYSLNEFVAMGQFLAWSRKKGMPFWRTFWTGDAMDGGSKDTAIGLVGTPREQIAQATRGVTYPWTLLLSIAIGIWLTFTRLSFDSAGAMANSDHMIGLLVVTFTIIALAEVGRATRFINIPFGIWLIAAPWLLDGIASPLATWNSVICGLLLIGLAIPRGSIKNSYAGWDRYII
;
A
#
# COMPACT_ATOMS: atom_id res chain seq x y z
N MET A 1 -32.82 33.78 -13.07
CA MET A 1 -32.75 33.37 -11.65
C MET A 1 -31.33 32.96 -11.33
N TYR A 2 -30.94 33.07 -10.08
CA TYR A 2 -29.61 32.67 -9.62
C TYR A 2 -29.75 31.49 -8.66
N ALA A 3 -28.93 30.45 -8.80
CA ALA A 3 -28.96 29.25 -7.97
C ALA A 3 -27.57 28.97 -7.37
N CYS A 4 -27.55 28.28 -6.25
CA CYS A 4 -26.30 27.84 -5.64
C CYS A 4 -25.83 26.50 -6.26
N PRO A 5 -24.60 26.39 -6.75
CA PRO A 5 -24.08 25.13 -7.32
C PRO A 5 -24.05 23.96 -6.31
N MET A 6 -23.94 24.27 -5.01
CA MET A 6 -23.88 23.27 -3.93
C MET A 6 -25.22 23.02 -3.24
N HIS A 7 -26.17 23.93 -3.38
CA HIS A 7 -27.52 23.83 -2.80
C HIS A 7 -28.56 24.16 -3.88
N PRO A 8 -28.87 23.22 -4.76
CA PRO A 8 -29.75 23.45 -5.90
C PRO A 8 -31.19 23.83 -5.50
N GLU A 9 -31.55 23.67 -4.24
CA GLU A 9 -32.84 24.14 -3.67
C GLU A 9 -32.86 25.63 -3.31
N VAL A 10 -31.70 26.31 -3.37
CA VAL A 10 -31.59 27.75 -3.04
C VAL A 10 -31.59 28.58 -4.31
N TYR A 11 -32.70 29.29 -4.60
CA TYR A 11 -32.86 30.22 -5.71
C TYR A 11 -33.13 31.63 -5.24
N GLN A 12 -32.57 32.61 -5.96
CA GLN A 12 -32.86 34.04 -5.74
C GLN A 12 -33.08 34.74 -7.07
N SER A 13 -33.87 35.82 -7.07
CA SER A 13 -34.16 36.64 -8.22
C SER A 13 -33.02 37.59 -8.61
N SER A 14 -32.06 37.79 -7.77
CA SER A 14 -30.89 38.66 -7.94
C SER A 14 -29.60 37.96 -7.62
N ALA A 15 -28.47 38.45 -8.14
CA ALA A 15 -27.15 38.00 -7.77
C ALA A 15 -26.88 38.22 -6.28
N GLY A 16 -26.32 37.26 -5.59
CA GLY A 16 -26.05 37.31 -4.14
C GLY A 16 -25.28 36.07 -3.68
N ASN A 17 -25.22 35.89 -2.37
CA ASN A 17 -24.54 34.71 -1.79
C ASN A 17 -25.60 33.74 -1.24
N CYS A 18 -25.30 32.45 -1.35
CA CYS A 18 -26.13 31.39 -0.80
C CYS A 18 -26.24 31.51 0.73
N PRO A 19 -27.45 31.58 1.31
CA PRO A 19 -27.63 31.72 2.76
C PRO A 19 -27.20 30.48 3.55
N ARG A 20 -27.01 29.35 2.90
CA ARG A 20 -26.56 28.10 3.54
C ARG A 20 -25.05 27.92 3.56
N CYS A 21 -24.33 28.32 2.50
CA CYS A 21 -22.87 28.05 2.40
C CYS A 21 -22.03 29.28 2.09
N GLY A 22 -22.65 30.47 1.89
CA GLY A 22 -21.92 31.71 1.61
C GLY A 22 -21.35 31.85 0.19
N MET A 23 -21.46 30.83 -0.69
CA MET A 23 -20.97 30.91 -2.06
C MET A 23 -21.84 31.84 -2.91
N ALA A 24 -21.20 32.48 -3.89
CA ALA A 24 -21.90 33.29 -4.87
C ALA A 24 -22.90 32.44 -5.68
N LEU A 25 -24.10 32.97 -5.90
CA LEU A 25 -25.11 32.33 -6.72
C LEU A 25 -24.79 32.58 -8.20
N GLU A 26 -24.92 31.54 -9.01
CA GLU A 26 -24.68 31.58 -10.46
C GLU A 26 -25.98 31.81 -11.24
N PRO A 27 -25.96 32.55 -12.37
CA PRO A 27 -27.13 32.76 -13.20
C PRO A 27 -27.55 31.45 -13.88
N VAL A 28 -28.81 31.05 -13.70
CA VAL A 28 -29.42 29.92 -14.43
C VAL A 28 -30.19 30.46 -15.61
N GLU A 29 -29.80 30.05 -16.83
CA GLU A 29 -30.53 30.42 -18.06
C GLU A 29 -31.94 29.81 -18.06
N ALA A 30 -32.92 30.63 -18.42
CA ALA A 30 -34.36 30.32 -18.36
C ALA A 30 -34.78 29.40 -19.51
N ALA A 31 -34.46 28.10 -19.45
CA ALA A 31 -35.00 27.08 -20.34
C ALA A 31 -34.84 25.66 -19.78
N GLN A 32 -35.21 25.45 -18.52
CA GLN A 32 -35.26 24.09 -17.96
C GLN A 32 -36.58 23.92 -17.20
N THR A 33 -37.44 23.03 -17.70
CA THR A 33 -38.66 22.63 -16.99
C THR A 33 -38.24 21.65 -15.87
N ALA A 34 -38.55 22.02 -14.65
CA ALA A 34 -38.34 21.17 -13.47
C ALA A 34 -39.53 20.19 -13.38
N GLU A 35 -39.29 18.91 -13.58
CA GLU A 35 -40.26 17.84 -13.37
C GLU A 35 -39.83 16.97 -12.18
N TYR A 36 -40.83 16.52 -11.41
CA TYR A 36 -40.59 15.63 -10.27
C TYR A 36 -41.04 14.20 -10.66
N THR A 37 -40.16 13.21 -10.46
CA THR A 37 -40.45 11.80 -10.83
C THR A 37 -40.13 10.87 -9.65
N CYS A 38 -40.81 9.72 -9.63
CA CYS A 38 -40.51 8.69 -8.62
C CYS A 38 -39.37 7.78 -9.12
N PRO A 39 -38.32 7.56 -8.33
CA PRO A 39 -37.20 6.66 -8.70
C PRO A 39 -37.63 5.22 -8.99
N MET A 40 -38.72 4.76 -8.35
CA MET A 40 -39.25 3.41 -8.52
C MET A 40 -40.39 3.32 -9.58
N HIS A 41 -40.99 4.45 -9.93
CA HIS A 41 -42.07 4.52 -10.91
C HIS A 41 -41.82 5.70 -11.86
N PRO A 42 -40.92 5.58 -12.83
CA PRO A 42 -40.50 6.68 -13.70
C PRO A 42 -41.63 7.22 -14.59
N GLU A 43 -42.75 6.51 -14.71
CA GLU A 43 -43.97 6.95 -15.39
C GLU A 43 -44.78 7.97 -14.56
N VAL A 44 -44.47 8.12 -13.27
CA VAL A 44 -45.12 9.13 -12.42
C VAL A 44 -44.28 10.40 -12.46
N VAL A 45 -44.79 11.40 -13.19
CA VAL A 45 -44.18 12.72 -13.36
C VAL A 45 -45.17 13.78 -12.84
N ALA A 46 -44.67 14.73 -12.05
CA ALA A 46 -45.44 15.85 -11.50
C ALA A 46 -44.64 17.15 -11.66
N ASN A 47 -45.34 18.26 -11.77
CA ASN A 47 -44.74 19.60 -11.88
C ASN A 47 -44.42 20.24 -10.51
N GLU A 48 -44.82 19.59 -9.42
CA GLU A 48 -44.63 20.06 -8.06
C GLU A 48 -44.04 18.96 -7.16
N PRO A 49 -43.27 19.30 -6.09
CA PRO A 49 -42.77 18.33 -5.16
C PRO A 49 -43.92 17.65 -4.40
N GLY A 50 -43.89 16.32 -4.29
CA GLY A 50 -44.95 15.55 -3.67
C GLY A 50 -44.54 14.10 -3.36
N ARG A 51 -45.55 13.26 -3.12
CA ARG A 51 -45.38 11.83 -2.92
C ARG A 51 -45.93 11.03 -4.09
N CYS A 52 -45.22 9.96 -4.45
CA CYS A 52 -45.66 9.05 -5.49
C CYS A 52 -46.98 8.37 -5.08
N PRO A 53 -48.06 8.47 -5.91
CA PRO A 53 -49.34 7.87 -5.60
C PRO A 53 -49.33 6.32 -5.63
N LYS A 54 -48.31 5.72 -6.24
CA LYS A 54 -48.15 4.26 -6.32
C LYS A 54 -47.39 3.63 -5.15
N CYS A 55 -46.39 4.34 -4.60
CA CYS A 55 -45.53 3.76 -3.55
C CYS A 55 -45.30 4.67 -2.31
N GLY A 56 -45.82 5.90 -2.31
CA GLY A 56 -45.72 6.83 -1.18
C GLY A 56 -44.35 7.52 -1.01
N MET A 57 -43.33 7.17 -1.82
CA MET A 57 -42.02 7.83 -1.76
C MET A 57 -42.08 9.26 -2.25
N ALA A 58 -41.19 10.12 -1.71
CA ALA A 58 -41.01 11.47 -2.21
C ALA A 58 -40.57 11.46 -3.69
N LEU A 59 -41.15 12.36 -4.50
CA LEU A 59 -40.72 12.55 -5.86
C LEU A 59 -39.41 13.34 -5.89
N GLU A 60 -38.48 12.93 -6.75
CA GLU A 60 -37.17 13.56 -6.94
C GLU A 60 -37.20 14.49 -8.18
N LEU A 61 -36.48 15.61 -8.06
CA LEU A 61 -36.38 16.62 -9.14
C LEU A 61 -35.58 16.04 -10.31
N ARG A 62 -36.16 16.02 -11.50
CA ARG A 62 -35.54 15.69 -12.78
C ARG A 62 -35.53 16.91 -13.68
N ILE A 63 -34.34 17.38 -14.06
CA ILE A 63 -34.17 18.48 -15.01
C ILE A 63 -34.04 17.88 -16.40
N THR A 64 -35.02 18.08 -17.26
CA THR A 64 -34.99 17.68 -18.67
C THR A 64 -34.82 18.90 -19.58
N PRO A 65 -33.95 18.83 -20.63
CA PRO A 65 -33.88 19.91 -21.61
C PRO A 65 -35.22 19.97 -22.36
N SER A 66 -35.82 21.16 -22.47
CA SER A 66 -37.09 21.36 -23.15
C SER A 66 -36.99 20.97 -24.62
N LYS A 67 -37.85 20.02 -25.04
CA LYS A 67 -38.15 19.73 -26.42
C LYS A 67 -39.30 20.63 -26.82
N ASP A 68 -39.04 21.80 -27.36
CA ASP A 68 -40.04 22.58 -28.05
C ASP A 68 -39.51 23.09 -29.38
N HIS A 69 -40.08 22.57 -30.37
CA HIS A 69 -40.56 22.98 -31.67
C HIS A 69 -40.30 21.96 -32.77
N VAL A 70 -41.28 21.09 -32.98
CA VAL A 70 -41.57 20.53 -34.31
C VAL A 70 -43.05 20.77 -34.59
N PRO A 71 -43.43 21.52 -35.63
CA PRO A 71 -44.82 21.60 -36.03
C PRO A 71 -45.25 20.31 -36.72
N SER A 72 -46.42 19.84 -36.30
CA SER A 72 -47.17 18.75 -36.93
C SER A 72 -47.48 19.03 -38.38
N LYS A 73 -47.30 18.05 -39.26
CA LYS A 73 -48.22 17.82 -40.42
C LYS A 73 -48.18 16.39 -40.91
N ASP A 74 -49.38 15.97 -41.13
CA ASP A 74 -49.93 14.70 -41.58
C ASP A 74 -49.38 14.15 -42.90
N HIS A 75 -49.48 12.81 -42.97
CA HIS A 75 -49.78 11.94 -44.14
C HIS A 75 -49.02 12.06 -45.47
N ALA A 76 -48.32 11.03 -45.85
CA ALA A 76 -48.57 10.12 -46.97
C ALA A 76 -47.25 9.46 -47.48
N GLU A 77 -47.30 8.17 -47.60
CA GLU A 77 -46.40 7.29 -48.38
C GLU A 77 -46.79 7.37 -49.89
N PRO A 78 -46.07 6.62 -50.73
CA PRO A 78 -44.72 6.82 -51.28
C PRO A 78 -44.78 6.96 -52.82
N THR A 79 -43.75 7.46 -53.46
CA THR A 79 -43.50 7.09 -54.89
C THR A 79 -42.04 7.34 -55.29
N LYS A 80 -41.55 6.39 -56.05
CA LYS A 80 -40.27 6.37 -56.78
C LYS A 80 -40.25 7.38 -57.90
N GLN A 81 -39.14 7.94 -58.24
CA GLN A 81 -38.47 7.99 -59.52
C GLN A 81 -37.63 9.24 -59.77
N GLN A 82 -36.41 8.96 -60.18
CA GLN A 82 -35.65 9.44 -61.35
C GLN A 82 -35.21 10.90 -61.44
N GLN A 83 -33.87 10.98 -61.51
CA GLN A 83 -33.00 11.68 -62.46
C GLN A 83 -33.49 13.05 -63.03
N ASP A 84 -32.76 14.11 -62.90
CA ASP A 84 -31.79 14.55 -63.91
C ASP A 84 -31.23 15.96 -63.55
N SER A 85 -29.97 16.15 -63.86
CA SER A 85 -29.20 17.31 -64.26
C SER A 85 -29.71 18.73 -64.02
N GLY A 86 -28.80 19.55 -63.43
CA GLY A 86 -28.83 21.01 -63.63
C GLY A 86 -28.01 21.84 -62.69
N ARG A 87 -26.74 21.94 -62.96
CA ARG A 87 -25.84 23.11 -62.86
C ARG A 87 -26.30 24.33 -62.05
N GLY A 88 -25.51 24.67 -61.04
CA GLY A 88 -25.55 26.00 -60.40
C GLY A 88 -24.62 26.07 -59.17
N ASP A 89 -23.42 26.60 -59.38
CA ASP A 89 -22.41 26.90 -58.38
C ASP A 89 -22.96 27.64 -57.16
N MET A 90 -22.65 27.16 -55.96
CA MET A 90 -22.13 28.03 -54.87
C MET A 90 -21.43 27.17 -53.79
N MET A 91 -20.17 27.49 -53.56
CA MET A 91 -19.27 26.96 -52.58
C MET A 91 -19.89 26.94 -51.17
N HIS A 92 -19.96 25.74 -50.56
CA HIS A 92 -19.74 25.55 -49.14
C HIS A 92 -18.70 24.44 -48.99
N ALA A 93 -17.48 24.87 -48.66
CA ALA A 93 -16.40 23.99 -48.26
C ALA A 93 -16.86 23.21 -47.02
N GLY A 94 -17.31 21.98 -47.24
CA GLY A 94 -17.46 21.00 -46.16
C GLY A 94 -16.07 20.66 -45.61
N HIS A 95 -15.72 21.25 -44.49
CA HIS A 95 -14.56 20.78 -43.74
C HIS A 95 -14.78 19.32 -43.40
N ALA A 96 -14.00 18.44 -44.02
CA ALA A 96 -13.92 17.04 -43.61
C ALA A 96 -13.50 17.01 -42.16
N VAL A 97 -14.34 16.43 -41.30
CA VAL A 97 -14.04 16.27 -39.85
C VAL A 97 -12.88 15.30 -39.73
N GLU A 98 -11.72 15.82 -39.36
CA GLU A 98 -10.55 15.01 -39.03
C GLU A 98 -10.68 14.43 -37.61
N TYR A 99 -10.32 13.17 -37.44
CA TYR A 99 -10.34 12.45 -36.16
C TYR A 99 -8.91 12.24 -35.70
N THR A 100 -8.60 12.55 -34.45
CA THR A 100 -7.28 12.39 -33.86
C THR A 100 -7.36 11.59 -32.55
N CYS A 101 -6.25 10.94 -32.18
CA CYS A 101 -6.14 10.29 -30.89
C CYS A 101 -5.74 11.31 -29.82
N PRO A 102 -6.47 11.41 -28.70
CA PRO A 102 -6.11 12.33 -27.61
C PRO A 102 -4.71 12.10 -27.01
N MET A 103 -4.19 10.87 -27.14
CA MET A 103 -2.86 10.48 -26.62
C MET A 103 -1.77 10.47 -27.69
N HIS A 104 -2.14 10.43 -28.98
CA HIS A 104 -1.20 10.38 -30.10
C HIS A 104 -1.67 11.37 -31.16
N SER A 105 -1.36 12.64 -30.94
CA SER A 105 -1.77 13.76 -31.80
C SER A 105 -1.27 13.64 -33.24
N GLU A 106 -0.24 12.81 -33.47
CA GLU A 106 0.26 12.48 -34.80
C GLU A 106 -0.62 11.52 -35.59
N ILE A 107 -1.57 10.86 -34.91
CA ILE A 107 -2.55 9.98 -35.57
C ILE A 107 -3.78 10.80 -35.93
N VAL A 108 -3.91 11.13 -37.22
CA VAL A 108 -5.05 11.84 -37.82
C VAL A 108 -5.70 10.96 -38.88
N ARG A 109 -7.01 10.83 -38.84
CA ARG A 109 -7.82 10.07 -39.81
C ARG A 109 -9.05 10.88 -40.21
N SER A 110 -9.54 10.64 -41.41
CA SER A 110 -10.78 11.23 -41.94
C SER A 110 -12.07 10.53 -41.48
N GLU A 111 -11.96 9.38 -40.81
CA GLU A 111 -13.08 8.57 -40.35
C GLU A 111 -12.97 8.24 -38.87
N PRO A 112 -14.10 8.08 -38.15
CA PRO A 112 -14.10 7.63 -36.76
C PRO A 112 -13.58 6.19 -36.67
N GLY A 113 -12.78 5.89 -35.62
CA GLY A 113 -12.22 4.57 -35.44
C GLY A 113 -11.35 4.47 -34.19
N SER A 114 -10.55 3.42 -34.11
CA SER A 114 -9.62 3.22 -32.99
C SER A 114 -8.19 3.60 -33.37
N CYS A 115 -7.47 4.19 -32.43
CA CYS A 115 -6.06 4.53 -32.58
C CYS A 115 -5.20 3.25 -32.73
N PRO A 116 -4.40 3.12 -33.81
CA PRO A 116 -3.59 1.94 -34.03
C PRO A 116 -2.45 1.77 -33.03
N LYS A 117 -2.08 2.82 -32.30
CA LYS A 117 -1.02 2.77 -31.28
C LYS A 117 -1.51 2.39 -29.88
N CYS A 118 -2.72 2.82 -29.50
CA CYS A 118 -3.22 2.61 -28.13
C CYS A 118 -4.63 2.03 -28.04
N GLY A 119 -5.33 1.82 -29.18
CA GLY A 119 -6.67 1.26 -29.23
C GLY A 119 -7.80 2.21 -28.81
N MET A 120 -7.50 3.45 -28.39
CA MET A 120 -8.52 4.44 -28.02
C MET A 120 -9.31 4.92 -29.24
N THR A 121 -10.61 5.21 -29.02
CA THR A 121 -11.48 5.82 -30.02
C THR A 121 -10.94 7.19 -30.41
N LEU A 122 -10.83 7.43 -31.73
CA LEU A 122 -10.44 8.72 -32.28
C LEU A 122 -11.58 9.74 -32.08
N VAL A 123 -11.21 10.98 -31.72
CA VAL A 123 -12.15 12.09 -31.50
C VAL A 123 -12.03 13.14 -32.63
N PRO A 124 -13.09 13.86 -32.98
CA PRO A 124 -13.04 14.90 -34.00
C PRO A 124 -12.05 16.00 -33.62
N ARG A 125 -11.18 16.40 -34.55
CA ARG A 125 -10.21 17.50 -34.36
C ARG A 125 -10.97 18.83 -34.32
N GLY A 126 -10.88 19.54 -33.19
CA GLY A 126 -11.66 20.75 -32.90
C GLY A 126 -12.86 20.55 -31.97
N ALA A 127 -13.18 19.31 -31.58
CA ALA A 127 -14.19 19.01 -30.57
C ALA A 127 -13.65 19.03 -29.12
N SER A 128 -12.45 19.59 -28.91
CA SER A 128 -11.73 19.56 -27.63
C SER A 128 -12.48 20.26 -26.49
N ASP A 129 -13.31 21.24 -26.76
CA ASP A 129 -13.91 22.10 -25.74
C ASP A 129 -15.31 21.66 -25.27
N SER A 130 -15.96 20.69 -25.93
CA SER A 130 -17.35 20.35 -25.63
C SER A 130 -17.66 18.86 -25.43
N THR A 131 -16.72 17.96 -25.71
CA THR A 131 -16.93 16.52 -25.50
C THR A 131 -16.59 16.09 -24.06
N PRO A 132 -17.27 15.07 -23.49
CA PRO A 132 -16.92 14.53 -22.17
C PRO A 132 -15.44 14.12 -22.04
N HIS A 133 -14.81 13.73 -23.16
CA HIS A 133 -13.39 13.33 -23.24
C HIS A 133 -12.44 14.54 -23.18
N GLY A 134 -12.78 15.66 -23.83
CA GLY A 134 -11.98 16.89 -23.75
C GLY A 134 -11.95 17.45 -22.34
N LYS A 135 -13.12 17.59 -21.71
CA LYS A 135 -13.23 18.02 -20.31
C LYS A 135 -12.48 17.10 -19.34
N GLN A 136 -12.44 15.81 -19.64
CA GLN A 136 -11.74 14.82 -18.82
C GLN A 136 -10.21 14.96 -18.95
N LEU A 137 -9.70 15.25 -20.15
CA LEU A 137 -8.28 15.53 -20.39
C LEU A 137 -7.85 16.83 -19.71
N ASP A 138 -8.68 17.88 -19.81
CA ASP A 138 -8.42 19.18 -19.17
C ASP A 138 -8.41 19.06 -17.65
N MET A 139 -9.35 18.33 -17.06
CA MET A 139 -9.35 18.02 -15.62
C MET A 139 -8.10 17.26 -15.19
N MET A 140 -7.56 16.38 -16.06
CA MET A 140 -6.32 15.64 -15.74
C MET A 140 -5.09 16.51 -15.82
N VAL A 141 -5.00 17.38 -16.84
CA VAL A 141 -3.91 18.36 -16.98
C VAL A 141 -3.94 19.31 -15.81
N GLU A 142 -5.11 19.80 -15.44
CA GLU A 142 -5.29 20.69 -14.29
C GLU A 142 -5.00 19.98 -12.97
N SER A 143 -5.44 18.74 -12.80
CA SER A 143 -5.08 17.92 -11.63
C SER A 143 -3.57 17.71 -11.53
N HIS A 144 -2.88 17.42 -12.65
CA HIS A 144 -1.43 17.32 -12.67
C HIS A 144 -0.76 18.66 -12.33
N ARG A 145 -1.26 19.75 -12.90
CA ARG A 145 -0.77 21.10 -12.65
C ARG A 145 -0.90 21.52 -11.18
N ASN A 146 -2.02 21.15 -10.56
CA ASN A 146 -2.25 21.41 -9.12
C ASN A 146 -1.38 20.53 -8.21
N MET A 147 -0.73 19.49 -8.75
CA MET A 147 0.13 18.56 -8.02
C MET A 147 1.61 18.65 -8.42
N LEU A 148 2.07 19.81 -8.86
CA LEU A 148 3.50 20.02 -9.17
C LEU A 148 4.38 20.18 -7.92
N TRP A 149 3.79 20.48 -6.76
CA TRP A 149 4.51 20.72 -5.52
C TRP A 149 5.44 19.56 -5.08
N PRO A 150 5.10 18.25 -5.26
CA PRO A 150 6.03 17.17 -4.90
C PRO A 150 7.31 17.17 -5.72
N TYR A 151 7.23 17.56 -7.00
CA TYR A 151 8.41 17.66 -7.86
C TYR A 151 9.31 18.80 -7.43
N TYR A 152 8.74 19.98 -7.09
CA TYR A 152 9.51 21.09 -6.56
C TYR A 152 10.16 20.76 -5.21
N LEU A 153 9.43 20.08 -4.34
CA LEU A 153 9.98 19.64 -3.06
C LEU A 153 11.10 18.61 -3.26
N SER A 154 10.94 17.66 -4.21
CA SER A 154 12.00 16.72 -4.57
C SER A 154 13.24 17.44 -5.12
N MET A 155 13.07 18.49 -5.94
CA MET A 155 14.21 19.32 -6.40
C MET A 155 14.93 19.99 -5.21
N MET A 156 14.18 20.52 -4.24
CA MET A 156 14.77 21.12 -3.03
C MET A 156 15.57 20.07 -2.23
N LEU A 157 15.05 18.83 -2.11
CA LEU A 157 15.78 17.73 -1.48
C LEU A 157 17.06 17.38 -2.28
N GLY A 158 17.01 17.44 -3.60
CA GLY A 158 18.21 17.28 -4.44
C GLY A 158 19.26 18.35 -4.18
N PHE A 159 18.86 19.62 -4.05
CA PHE A 159 19.79 20.72 -3.66
C PHE A 159 20.32 20.53 -2.24
N TRP A 160 19.49 20.04 -1.32
CA TRP A 160 19.95 19.69 0.03
C TRP A 160 21.05 18.63 -0.02
N LEU A 161 20.87 17.55 -0.81
CA LEU A 161 21.86 16.48 -0.96
C LEU A 161 23.18 16.99 -1.55
N LEU A 162 23.15 17.93 -2.51
CA LEU A 162 24.36 18.55 -3.07
C LEU A 162 25.18 19.29 -2.02
N THR A 163 24.53 19.89 -1.04
CA THR A 163 25.17 20.72 0.00
C THR A 163 25.44 19.96 1.29
N SER A 164 24.74 18.87 1.56
CA SER A 164 24.81 18.13 2.81
C SER A 164 26.21 17.62 3.19
N PRO A 165 27.05 17.09 2.25
CA PRO A 165 28.40 16.65 2.60
C PRO A 165 29.29 17.79 3.11
N PHE A 166 29.10 18.99 2.59
CA PHE A 166 29.85 20.18 3.01
C PHE A 166 29.27 20.76 4.30
N THR A 167 27.97 20.73 4.47
CA THR A 167 27.28 21.23 5.67
C THR A 167 27.56 20.38 6.88
N PHE A 168 27.58 19.05 6.71
CA PHE A 168 27.85 18.08 7.77
C PHE A 168 29.34 17.70 7.89
N GLY A 169 30.20 18.26 7.06
CA GLY A 169 31.65 18.06 7.16
C GLY A 169 32.13 16.63 6.90
N TYR A 170 31.53 15.91 5.92
CA TYR A 170 31.95 14.52 5.60
C TYR A 170 33.43 14.39 5.25
N MET A 171 34.05 15.45 4.75
CA MET A 171 35.47 15.51 4.37
C MET A 171 36.35 16.23 5.40
N SER A 172 35.82 16.64 6.55
CA SER A 172 36.62 17.25 7.61
C SER A 172 37.48 16.19 8.33
N ASP A 173 38.47 16.65 9.08
CA ASP A 173 39.29 15.76 9.90
C ASP A 173 38.41 14.96 10.86
N PHE A 174 38.30 13.67 10.59
CA PHE A 174 37.48 12.74 11.34
C PHE A 174 38.34 11.97 12.34
N VAL A 175 38.01 12.11 13.61
CA VAL A 175 38.67 11.33 14.71
C VAL A 175 37.72 10.21 15.09
N PRO A 176 38.04 8.95 14.74
CA PRO A 176 37.17 7.81 15.06
C PRO A 176 37.17 7.52 16.57
N ASP A 177 36.01 7.15 17.08
CA ASP A 177 35.89 6.63 18.43
C ASP A 177 36.29 5.13 18.54
N ALA A 178 36.32 4.60 19.75
CA ALA A 178 36.72 3.21 20.00
C ALA A 178 35.82 2.19 19.32
N ASN A 179 34.49 2.47 19.21
CA ASN A 179 33.53 1.56 18.59
C ASN A 179 33.66 1.55 17.06
N GLN A 180 33.90 2.68 16.45
CA GLN A 180 34.15 2.80 15.02
C GLN A 180 35.44 2.08 14.62
N LEU A 181 36.50 2.18 15.44
CA LEU A 181 37.74 1.44 15.24
C LEU A 181 37.52 -0.08 15.40
N ARG A 182 36.73 -0.49 16.39
CA ARG A 182 36.33 -1.89 16.59
C ARG A 182 35.62 -2.44 15.34
N VAL A 183 34.58 -1.75 14.88
CA VAL A 183 33.81 -2.16 13.69
C VAL A 183 34.70 -2.24 12.45
N MET A 184 35.60 -1.25 12.24
CA MET A 184 36.54 -1.25 11.14
C MET A 184 37.45 -2.47 11.16
N THR A 185 38.00 -2.80 12.34
CA THR A 185 38.91 -3.93 12.51
C THR A 185 38.19 -5.27 12.37
N GLU A 186 37.03 -5.45 13.03
CA GLU A 186 36.26 -6.69 13.02
C GLU A 186 35.72 -7.03 11.62
N ARG A 187 35.38 -6.02 10.82
CA ARG A 187 34.80 -6.18 9.48
C ARG A 187 35.83 -6.06 8.35
N GLY A 188 37.08 -5.70 8.65
CA GLY A 188 38.11 -5.48 7.64
C GLY A 188 37.76 -4.37 6.64
N LEU A 189 37.16 -3.27 7.12
CA LEU A 189 36.64 -2.22 6.29
C LEU A 189 37.77 -1.31 5.74
N PRO A 190 37.55 -0.63 4.59
CA PRO A 190 38.45 0.40 4.09
C PRO A 190 38.63 1.57 5.06
N THR A 191 39.62 2.42 4.81
CA THR A 191 39.89 3.62 5.61
C THR A 191 38.67 4.53 5.73
N PHE A 192 38.57 5.26 6.83
CA PHE A 192 37.46 6.21 7.06
C PHE A 192 37.40 7.28 5.97
N GLU A 193 38.54 7.78 5.51
CA GLU A 193 38.65 8.78 4.45
C GLU A 193 38.02 8.31 3.14
N LEU A 194 38.31 7.06 2.73
CA LEU A 194 37.73 6.49 1.50
C LEU A 194 36.21 6.34 1.63
N ARG A 195 35.73 5.86 2.77
CA ARG A 195 34.29 5.67 3.01
C ARG A 195 33.53 7.00 3.03
N ASN A 196 34.11 8.03 3.65
CA ASN A 196 33.57 9.39 3.68
C ASN A 196 33.58 10.02 2.29
N LEU A 197 34.64 9.81 1.51
CA LEU A 197 34.73 10.27 0.13
C LEU A 197 33.64 9.62 -0.76
N LEU A 198 33.47 8.30 -0.65
CA LEU A 198 32.44 7.56 -1.39
C LEU A 198 31.03 8.03 -1.00
N MET A 199 30.80 8.28 0.30
CA MET A 199 29.52 8.80 0.79
C MET A 199 29.24 10.22 0.27
N THR A 200 30.26 11.09 0.26
CA THR A 200 30.19 12.45 -0.32
C THR A 200 29.76 12.41 -1.78
N TRP A 201 30.45 11.63 -2.60
CA TRP A 201 30.12 11.51 -4.03
C TRP A 201 28.75 10.84 -4.25
N SER A 202 28.37 9.89 -3.42
CA SER A 202 27.04 9.29 -3.46
C SER A 202 25.95 10.33 -3.27
N ASP A 203 26.05 11.18 -2.27
CA ASP A 203 25.06 12.24 -1.99
C ASP A 203 25.04 13.30 -3.09
N VAL A 204 26.20 13.75 -3.57
CA VAL A 204 26.31 14.74 -4.66
C VAL A 204 25.69 14.21 -5.96
N ILE A 205 26.06 13.01 -6.39
CA ILE A 205 25.52 12.39 -7.61
C ILE A 205 24.02 12.15 -7.48
N SER A 206 23.58 11.62 -6.34
CA SER A 206 22.15 11.39 -6.06
C SER A 206 21.37 12.71 -6.09
N GLY A 207 21.92 13.79 -5.52
CA GLY A 207 21.32 15.13 -5.55
C GLY A 207 21.11 15.65 -6.97
N ILE A 208 22.12 15.52 -7.83
CA ILE A 208 22.02 15.88 -9.24
C ILE A 208 20.95 15.07 -9.95
N LEU A 209 20.93 13.74 -9.73
CA LEU A 209 19.95 12.85 -10.36
C LEU A 209 18.52 13.17 -9.90
N VAL A 210 18.31 13.41 -8.60
CA VAL A 210 16.99 13.79 -8.06
C VAL A 210 16.51 15.08 -8.70
N ILE A 211 17.36 16.10 -8.87
CA ILE A 211 16.99 17.35 -9.53
C ILE A 211 16.58 17.10 -10.99
N ILE A 212 17.42 16.39 -11.74
CA ILE A 212 17.15 16.08 -13.16
C ILE A 212 15.85 15.32 -13.32
N PHE A 213 15.67 14.23 -12.57
CA PHE A 213 14.45 13.41 -12.67
C PHE A 213 13.20 14.13 -12.18
N SER A 214 13.33 15.03 -11.20
CA SER A 214 12.21 15.87 -10.75
C SER A 214 11.80 16.88 -11.82
N ILE A 215 12.74 17.51 -12.52
CA ILE A 215 12.46 18.41 -13.65
C ILE A 215 11.77 17.63 -14.78
N LEU A 216 12.30 16.46 -15.15
CA LEU A 216 11.71 15.61 -16.19
C LEU A 216 10.30 15.11 -15.82
N SER A 217 10.04 14.91 -14.52
CA SER A 217 8.72 14.48 -14.01
C SER A 217 7.72 15.64 -13.95
N ALA A 218 8.19 16.87 -13.73
CA ALA A 218 7.37 18.07 -13.69
C ALA A 218 6.88 18.52 -15.08
N ASP A 219 7.49 18.03 -16.17
CA ASP A 219 7.12 18.39 -17.54
C ASP A 219 5.69 17.93 -17.87
N VAL A 220 4.78 18.91 -17.89
CA VAL A 220 3.34 18.70 -18.14
C VAL A 220 3.08 18.18 -19.57
N TRP A 221 3.97 18.50 -20.53
CA TRP A 221 3.78 18.21 -21.95
C TRP A 221 4.26 16.81 -22.36
N ARG A 222 5.34 16.33 -21.74
CA ARG A 222 5.98 15.07 -22.15
C ARG A 222 5.70 13.89 -21.25
N ARG A 223 5.14 14.09 -20.05
CA ARG A 223 4.82 13.03 -19.07
C ARG A 223 5.85 11.89 -19.11
N ASN A 224 6.94 12.06 -18.39
CA ASN A 224 8.00 11.06 -18.32
C ASN A 224 7.82 10.16 -17.07
N PRO A 225 6.94 9.14 -17.14
CA PRO A 225 6.66 8.30 -15.97
C PRO A 225 7.87 7.55 -15.46
N TRP A 226 8.84 7.23 -16.32
CA TRP A 226 10.07 6.58 -15.93
C TRP A 226 10.93 7.44 -15.00
N ALA A 227 10.86 8.77 -15.10
CA ALA A 227 11.64 9.68 -14.25
C ALA A 227 11.18 9.62 -12.79
N GLN A 228 9.88 9.40 -12.52
CA GLN A 228 9.37 9.16 -11.17
C GLN A 228 9.93 7.87 -10.57
N TRP A 229 9.95 6.78 -11.36
CA TRP A 229 10.56 5.53 -10.94
C TRP A 229 12.07 5.68 -10.71
N ALA A 230 12.75 6.45 -11.57
CA ALA A 230 14.17 6.75 -11.39
C ALA A 230 14.42 7.49 -10.07
N ASN A 231 13.58 8.47 -9.70
CA ASN A 231 13.65 9.09 -8.38
C ASN A 231 13.43 8.11 -7.23
N ALA A 232 12.47 7.19 -7.35
CA ALA A 232 12.27 6.16 -6.34
C ALA A 232 13.49 5.23 -6.19
N PHE A 233 14.16 4.88 -7.29
CA PHE A 233 15.41 4.10 -7.26
C PHE A 233 16.58 4.87 -6.65
N VAL A 234 16.71 6.18 -6.94
CA VAL A 234 17.71 7.03 -6.27
C VAL A 234 17.43 7.11 -4.78
N GLY A 235 16.15 7.24 -4.38
CA GLY A 235 15.78 7.21 -2.98
C GLY A 235 16.12 5.87 -2.30
N LEU A 236 15.90 4.73 -2.98
CA LEU A 236 16.30 3.41 -2.48
C LEU A 236 17.82 3.28 -2.36
N TRP A 237 18.58 3.82 -3.30
CA TRP A 237 20.03 3.91 -3.21
C TRP A 237 20.45 4.73 -1.98
N LEU A 238 19.87 5.90 -1.76
CA LEU A 238 20.17 6.75 -0.60
C LEU A 238 19.92 6.06 0.73
N LEU A 239 18.86 5.22 0.82
CA LEU A 239 18.62 4.38 2.00
C LEU A 239 19.72 3.34 2.19
N SER A 240 20.26 2.81 1.10
CA SER A 240 21.22 1.70 1.10
C SER A 240 22.68 2.17 1.20
N ALA A 241 23.03 3.33 0.62
CA ALA A 241 24.39 3.81 0.52
C ALA A 241 25.15 3.89 1.87
N PRO A 242 24.55 4.40 2.97
CA PRO A 242 25.20 4.41 4.27
C PRO A 242 25.58 3.01 4.78
N LEU A 243 24.81 1.98 4.40
CA LEU A 243 25.05 0.59 4.81
C LEU A 243 26.11 -0.06 3.92
N VAL A 244 26.07 0.21 2.61
CA VAL A 244 27.03 -0.30 1.63
C VAL A 244 28.43 0.24 1.91
N PHE A 245 28.54 1.52 2.23
CA PHE A 245 29.82 2.16 2.56
C PHE A 245 30.19 2.06 4.03
N TRP A 246 29.35 1.46 4.87
CA TRP A 246 29.60 1.38 6.32
C TRP A 246 29.96 2.74 6.90
N THR A 247 29.16 3.76 6.58
CA THR A 247 29.51 5.14 6.94
C THR A 247 29.81 5.29 8.42
N PRO A 248 30.93 5.91 8.81
CA PRO A 248 31.23 6.17 10.21
C PRO A 248 30.48 7.38 10.75
N LEU A 249 29.80 8.15 9.89
CA LEU A 249 29.15 9.42 10.23
C LEU A 249 27.66 9.19 10.53
N PRO A 250 27.20 9.37 11.78
CA PRO A 250 25.79 9.28 12.14
C PRO A 250 24.90 10.25 11.32
N GLU A 251 25.43 11.44 11.00
CA GLU A 251 24.76 12.46 10.21
C GLU A 251 24.50 11.99 8.79
N ALA A 252 25.48 11.33 8.15
CA ALA A 252 25.31 10.77 6.80
C ALA A 252 24.29 9.64 6.78
N TYR A 253 24.30 8.78 7.79
CA TYR A 253 23.30 7.71 7.94
C TYR A 253 21.91 8.28 8.18
N ALA A 254 21.76 9.31 9.01
CA ALA A 254 20.48 9.96 9.25
C ALA A 254 19.97 10.70 7.99
N ASN A 255 20.86 11.44 7.32
CA ASN A 255 20.55 12.18 6.09
C ASN A 255 20.11 11.24 4.97
N GLY A 256 20.88 10.21 4.65
CA GLY A 256 20.56 9.22 3.62
C GLY A 256 19.20 8.53 3.88
N THR A 257 18.93 8.17 5.14
CA THR A 257 17.67 7.54 5.53
C THR A 257 16.48 8.49 5.38
N LEU A 258 16.58 9.71 5.90
CA LEU A 258 15.48 10.69 5.85
C LEU A 258 15.20 11.13 4.41
N ILE A 259 16.23 11.56 3.70
CA ILE A 259 16.08 12.09 2.34
C ILE A 259 15.68 10.98 1.37
N GLY A 260 16.28 9.78 1.49
CA GLY A 260 15.91 8.62 0.68
C GLY A 260 14.44 8.24 0.84
N GLY A 261 13.95 8.16 2.08
CA GLY A 261 12.54 7.90 2.39
C GLY A 261 11.61 8.99 1.85
N LEU A 262 11.97 10.27 2.00
CA LEU A 262 11.19 11.39 1.48
C LEU A 262 11.14 11.42 -0.05
N VAL A 263 12.27 11.17 -0.73
CA VAL A 263 12.32 11.11 -2.20
C VAL A 263 11.42 9.99 -2.73
N ILE A 264 11.47 8.79 -2.12
CA ILE A 264 10.56 7.70 -2.48
C ILE A 264 9.11 8.11 -2.23
N ALA A 265 8.80 8.63 -1.04
CA ALA A 265 7.44 9.04 -0.68
C ALA A 265 6.87 10.07 -1.67
N LEU A 266 7.66 11.10 -2.03
CA LEU A 266 7.23 12.12 -2.99
C LEU A 266 7.08 11.57 -4.40
N ALA A 267 7.93 10.62 -4.83
CA ALA A 267 7.83 9.98 -6.13
C ALA A 267 6.56 9.13 -6.28
N VAL A 268 6.08 8.51 -5.20
CA VAL A 268 4.92 7.59 -5.22
C VAL A 268 3.61 8.22 -4.75
N LEU A 269 3.64 9.38 -4.06
CA LEU A 269 2.44 10.10 -3.60
C LEU A 269 1.62 10.74 -4.73
N ILE A 270 2.13 10.76 -5.95
CA ILE A 270 1.47 11.40 -7.08
C ILE A 270 0.31 10.52 -7.54
N PRO A 271 -0.94 11.05 -7.61
CA PRO A 271 -2.15 10.25 -7.85
C PRO A 271 -2.18 9.51 -9.18
N MET A 272 -1.35 9.92 -10.13
CA MET A 272 -1.23 9.28 -11.44
C MET A 272 0.13 8.58 -11.54
N MET A 273 0.23 7.44 -10.89
CA MET A 273 1.41 6.59 -11.11
C MET A 273 1.50 6.12 -12.56
N PRO A 274 2.73 6.05 -13.09
CA PRO A 274 2.95 5.51 -14.43
C PRO A 274 2.33 4.13 -14.57
N GLY A 275 1.45 3.95 -15.55
CA GLY A 275 0.89 2.66 -15.90
C GLY A 275 -0.51 2.34 -15.35
N MET A 276 -1.12 3.17 -14.50
CA MET A 276 -2.51 2.93 -14.09
C MET A 276 -3.49 3.15 -15.25
N SER A 277 -4.42 2.20 -15.45
CA SER A 277 -5.45 2.37 -16.49
C SER A 277 -6.48 3.39 -16.03
N MET A 278 -6.87 4.30 -16.95
CA MET A 278 -7.94 5.29 -16.70
C MET A 278 -9.28 4.63 -16.37
N SER A 279 -9.63 3.57 -17.10
CA SER A 279 -10.83 2.77 -16.83
C SER A 279 -10.81 2.17 -15.44
N GLY A 280 -9.63 1.70 -14.99
CA GLY A 280 -9.43 1.20 -13.65
C GLY A 280 -9.64 2.25 -12.56
N MET A 281 -9.21 3.50 -12.78
CA MET A 281 -9.36 4.59 -11.80
C MET A 281 -10.80 5.10 -11.69
N MET A 282 -11.45 5.31 -12.84
CA MET A 282 -12.76 5.96 -12.91
C MET A 282 -13.94 4.99 -12.77
N GLY A 283 -13.73 3.71 -13.07
CA GLY A 283 -14.78 2.68 -13.08
C GLY A 283 -14.59 1.60 -12.03
N GLY A 284 -15.68 0.91 -11.70
CA GLY A 284 -15.68 -0.29 -10.87
C GLY A 284 -15.87 -0.04 -9.38
N PRO A 285 -15.95 -1.13 -8.59
CA PRO A 285 -16.30 -1.11 -7.17
C PRO A 285 -15.12 -0.74 -6.27
N ASP A 286 -15.43 -0.22 -5.08
CA ASP A 286 -14.49 -0.08 -3.97
C ASP A 286 -14.40 -1.38 -3.17
N VAL A 287 -15.54 -2.06 -3.01
CA VAL A 287 -15.69 -3.34 -2.32
C VAL A 287 -15.75 -4.46 -3.37
N PRO A 288 -14.89 -5.48 -3.29
CA PRO A 288 -14.93 -6.60 -4.23
C PRO A 288 -16.31 -7.30 -4.25
N PRO A 289 -16.73 -7.89 -5.39
CA PRO A 289 -17.99 -8.63 -5.46
C PRO A 289 -18.05 -9.76 -4.44
N GLY A 290 -19.12 -9.79 -3.63
CA GLY A 290 -19.33 -10.80 -2.58
C GLY A 290 -18.53 -10.57 -1.30
N TRP A 291 -17.81 -9.46 -1.18
CA TRP A 291 -17.19 -9.01 0.08
C TRP A 291 -18.14 -8.09 0.84
N SER A 292 -18.02 -8.09 2.17
CA SER A 292 -18.80 -7.21 3.05
C SER A 292 -18.17 -5.85 3.31
N TYR A 293 -16.90 -5.62 2.87
CA TYR A 293 -16.15 -4.39 3.09
C TYR A 293 -15.00 -4.26 2.09
N THR A 294 -14.42 -3.05 1.96
CA THR A 294 -13.20 -2.85 1.17
C THR A 294 -11.98 -3.33 1.93
N PRO A 295 -11.11 -4.19 1.32
CA PRO A 295 -9.92 -4.71 1.99
C PRO A 295 -8.75 -3.73 2.07
N ALA A 296 -8.84 -2.57 1.41
CA ALA A 296 -7.75 -1.63 1.25
C ALA A 296 -8.08 -0.22 1.75
N SER A 297 -9.00 -0.07 2.72
CA SER A 297 -9.29 1.24 3.29
C SER A 297 -8.07 1.78 4.05
N TRP A 298 -7.98 3.10 4.13
CA TRP A 298 -6.93 3.79 4.88
C TRP A 298 -6.79 3.29 6.32
N LEU A 299 -7.93 3.17 7.02
CA LEU A 299 -7.93 2.72 8.42
C LEU A 299 -7.43 1.28 8.56
N GLN A 300 -7.74 0.38 7.63
CA GLN A 300 -7.23 -1.01 7.68
C GLN A 300 -5.72 -1.13 7.44
N ARG A 301 -5.13 -0.15 6.75
CA ARG A 301 -3.69 -0.10 6.53
C ARG A 301 -2.92 0.56 7.66
N MET A 302 -3.58 1.38 8.50
CA MET A 302 -2.93 2.08 9.62
C MET A 302 -2.19 1.15 10.59
N PRO A 303 -2.73 -0.03 11.00
CA PRO A 303 -1.98 -0.95 11.86
C PRO A 303 -0.64 -1.38 11.25
N ILE A 304 -0.59 -1.65 9.94
CA ILE A 304 0.66 -1.98 9.23
C ILE A 304 1.63 -0.79 9.33
N GLY A 305 1.15 0.43 9.07
CA GLY A 305 1.98 1.64 9.15
C GLY A 305 2.56 1.90 10.53
N VAL A 306 1.76 1.72 11.59
CA VAL A 306 2.21 1.89 12.97
C VAL A 306 3.27 0.83 13.34
N LEU A 307 3.03 -0.42 12.98
CA LEU A 307 3.97 -1.51 13.25
C LEU A 307 5.27 -1.37 12.44
N ALA A 308 5.17 -0.94 11.18
CA ALA A 308 6.35 -0.63 10.35
C ALA A 308 7.17 0.54 10.95
N LEU A 309 6.51 1.55 11.52
CA LEU A 309 7.20 2.65 12.19
C LEU A 309 7.95 2.17 13.45
N ILE A 310 7.34 1.30 14.25
CA ILE A 310 8.00 0.68 15.41
C ILE A 310 9.22 -0.13 14.96
N GLY A 311 9.04 -1.01 13.97
CA GLY A 311 10.12 -1.83 13.42
C GLY A 311 11.25 -0.97 12.82
N PHE A 312 10.90 0.13 12.15
CA PHE A 312 11.87 1.08 11.61
C PHE A 312 12.76 1.69 12.69
N PHE A 313 12.19 2.20 13.79
CA PHE A 313 12.99 2.76 14.89
C PHE A 313 13.89 1.73 15.54
N ILE A 314 13.39 0.50 15.74
CA ILE A 314 14.21 -0.60 16.27
C ILE A 314 15.38 -0.88 15.33
N ALA A 315 15.12 -1.07 14.04
CA ALA A 315 16.16 -1.34 13.06
C ALA A 315 17.19 -0.21 12.96
N ARG A 316 16.76 1.04 13.18
CA ARG A 316 17.66 2.20 13.25
C ARG A 316 18.63 2.11 14.44
N ILE A 317 18.15 1.70 15.60
CA ILE A 317 18.99 1.51 16.82
C ILE A 317 19.98 0.37 16.59
N LEU A 318 19.51 -0.78 16.09
CA LEU A 318 20.37 -1.94 15.81
C LEU A 318 21.46 -1.59 14.78
N GLY A 319 21.06 -0.90 13.70
CA GLY A 319 21.99 -0.45 12.67
C GLY A 319 23.00 0.59 13.16
N ALA A 320 22.58 1.53 14.01
CA ALA A 320 23.47 2.51 14.60
C ALA A 320 24.57 1.86 15.46
N TYR A 321 24.22 0.83 16.23
CA TYR A 321 25.20 0.06 16.98
C TYR A 321 26.17 -0.71 16.07
N GLN A 322 25.65 -1.38 15.03
CA GLN A 322 26.49 -2.12 14.09
C GLN A 322 27.45 -1.24 13.29
N LEU A 323 27.04 0.00 12.98
CA LEU A 323 27.90 0.99 12.32
C LEU A 323 28.89 1.68 13.28
N GLY A 324 28.76 1.45 14.60
CA GLY A 324 29.60 2.07 15.61
C GLY A 324 29.18 3.49 16.00
N HIS A 325 27.94 3.90 15.73
CA HIS A 325 27.44 5.23 16.03
C HIS A 325 26.96 5.40 17.47
N ILE A 326 26.69 4.31 18.19
CA ILE A 326 26.29 4.28 19.60
C ILE A 326 27.07 3.21 20.34
N ASP A 327 27.34 3.44 21.61
CA ASP A 327 28.20 2.58 22.46
C ASP A 327 27.47 1.36 22.97
N THR A 328 26.16 1.46 23.22
CA THR A 328 25.36 0.39 23.84
C THR A 328 23.95 0.41 23.33
N THR A 329 23.27 -0.75 23.38
CA THR A 329 21.87 -0.91 23.03
C THR A 329 21.02 -1.13 24.28
N TRP A 330 19.72 -0.77 24.18
CA TRP A 330 18.75 -1.05 25.24
C TRP A 330 18.40 -2.54 25.26
N GLU A 331 18.76 -3.23 26.37
CA GLU A 331 18.41 -4.63 26.56
C GLU A 331 18.16 -4.88 28.06
N PRO A 332 16.89 -4.94 28.49
CA PRO A 332 16.54 -5.03 29.90
C PRO A 332 16.47 -6.46 30.45
N PHE A 333 16.48 -7.51 29.61
CA PHE A 333 16.15 -8.86 30.04
C PHE A 333 17.26 -9.90 29.84
N PHE A 334 18.15 -9.72 28.87
CA PHE A 334 19.08 -10.74 28.45
C PHE A 334 20.53 -10.26 28.48
N ASP A 335 21.39 -11.04 29.17
CA ASP A 335 22.83 -10.85 29.16
C ASP A 335 23.46 -11.50 27.92
N GLY A 336 24.71 -11.16 27.65
CA GLY A 336 25.52 -11.84 26.66
C GLY A 336 25.73 -13.32 26.98
N SER A 337 26.20 -14.08 26.02
CA SER A 337 26.47 -15.50 26.14
C SER A 337 27.95 -15.81 26.00
N GLY A 338 28.39 -16.95 26.56
CA GLY A 338 29.79 -17.40 26.52
C GLY A 338 30.75 -16.38 27.11
N ASP A 339 31.83 -16.06 26.40
CA ASP A 339 32.86 -15.10 26.83
C ASP A 339 32.36 -13.65 26.89
N MET A 340 31.20 -13.37 26.29
CA MET A 340 30.58 -12.03 26.29
C MET A 340 29.66 -11.78 27.49
N LYS A 341 29.46 -12.78 28.35
CA LYS A 341 28.61 -12.65 29.54
C LYS A 341 29.20 -11.61 30.51
N GLY A 342 28.38 -10.59 30.82
CA GLY A 342 28.80 -9.46 31.68
C GLY A 342 29.66 -8.40 30.98
N VAL A 343 30.01 -8.59 29.70
CA VAL A 343 30.76 -7.62 28.86
C VAL A 343 29.83 -6.93 27.90
N MET A 344 28.95 -7.71 27.25
CA MET A 344 27.93 -7.25 26.32
C MET A 344 26.56 -7.73 26.79
N ASN A 345 25.53 -7.01 26.45
CA ASN A 345 24.14 -7.47 26.63
C ASN A 345 23.71 -8.44 25.52
N GLY A 346 22.52 -9.04 25.67
CA GLY A 346 21.99 -10.02 24.69
C GLY A 346 21.81 -9.45 23.28
N THR A 347 21.27 -8.24 23.16
CA THR A 347 21.10 -7.57 21.86
C THR A 347 22.46 -7.35 21.18
N GLU A 348 23.44 -6.82 21.86
CA GLU A 348 24.79 -6.57 21.35
C GLU A 348 25.47 -7.86 20.89
N THR A 349 25.36 -8.93 21.70
CA THR A 349 25.91 -10.25 21.36
C THR A 349 25.29 -10.82 20.07
N ILE A 350 23.97 -10.67 19.87
CA ILE A 350 23.28 -11.17 18.69
C ILE A 350 23.73 -10.42 17.44
N ILE A 351 23.72 -9.08 17.47
CA ILE A 351 23.98 -8.26 16.27
C ILE A 351 25.48 -8.14 15.93
N THR A 352 26.36 -8.64 16.77
CA THR A 352 27.81 -8.77 16.49
C THR A 352 28.27 -10.22 16.30
N SER A 353 27.33 -11.18 16.34
CA SER A 353 27.60 -12.61 16.15
C SER A 353 28.16 -12.92 14.76
N GLU A 354 28.81 -14.08 14.60
CA GLU A 354 29.31 -14.55 13.30
C GLU A 354 28.19 -14.70 12.26
N MET A 355 26.95 -14.96 12.70
CA MET A 355 25.79 -15.01 11.81
C MET A 355 25.44 -13.63 11.24
N SER A 356 25.50 -12.59 12.06
CA SER A 356 25.35 -11.20 11.61
C SER A 356 26.53 -10.77 10.74
N LYS A 357 27.75 -11.20 11.09
CA LYS A 357 28.96 -10.90 10.30
C LYS A 357 28.97 -11.58 8.92
N ALA A 358 28.20 -12.63 8.70
CA ALA A 358 28.05 -13.26 7.40
C ALA A 358 27.39 -12.36 6.35
N TRP A 359 26.65 -11.33 6.76
CA TRP A 359 26.06 -10.34 5.86
C TRP A 359 27.09 -9.27 5.47
N PRO A 360 27.17 -8.89 4.18
CA PRO A 360 28.12 -7.86 3.71
C PRO A 360 27.78 -6.45 4.19
N ILE A 361 26.55 -6.24 4.66
CA ILE A 361 26.04 -4.96 5.20
C ILE A 361 25.49 -5.17 6.61
N ALA A 362 25.23 -4.10 7.32
CA ALA A 362 24.60 -4.14 8.64
C ALA A 362 23.18 -4.70 8.55
N ASP A 363 22.98 -5.96 8.95
CA ASP A 363 21.70 -6.69 8.80
C ASP A 363 20.57 -6.07 9.64
N GLY A 364 20.86 -5.57 10.84
CA GLY A 364 19.89 -4.82 11.64
C GLY A 364 19.39 -3.55 10.95
N ALA A 365 20.27 -2.85 10.24
CA ALA A 365 19.92 -1.65 9.49
C ALA A 365 19.17 -1.97 8.19
N LEU A 366 19.41 -3.12 7.56
CA LEU A 366 18.68 -3.60 6.39
C LEU A 366 17.18 -3.70 6.69
N GLY A 367 16.81 -4.18 7.88
CA GLY A 367 15.43 -4.18 8.35
C GLY A 367 14.79 -2.79 8.29
N GLY A 368 15.55 -1.73 8.57
CA GLY A 368 15.05 -0.35 8.48
C GLY A 368 14.65 0.07 7.07
N ILE A 369 15.37 -0.38 6.03
CA ILE A 369 14.99 -0.13 4.63
C ILE A 369 13.65 -0.77 4.32
N VAL A 370 13.45 -2.01 4.75
CA VAL A 370 12.19 -2.73 4.53
C VAL A 370 11.03 -2.04 5.21
N TYR A 371 11.15 -1.73 6.49
CA TYR A 371 10.09 -1.05 7.24
C TYR A 371 9.72 0.33 6.67
N ILE A 372 10.70 1.10 6.16
CA ILE A 372 10.38 2.38 5.52
C ILE A 372 9.68 2.19 4.18
N LEU A 373 10.02 1.15 3.41
CA LEU A 373 9.29 0.82 2.18
C LEU A 373 7.87 0.37 2.47
N GLU A 374 7.65 -0.45 3.50
CA GLU A 374 6.31 -0.84 3.96
C GLU A 374 5.49 0.38 4.37
N LEU A 375 6.09 1.28 5.17
CA LEU A 375 5.46 2.53 5.59
C LEU A 375 5.04 3.38 4.38
N VAL A 376 5.91 3.57 3.40
CA VAL A 376 5.61 4.29 2.16
C VAL A 376 4.47 3.59 1.40
N MET A 377 4.51 2.26 1.24
CA MET A 377 3.48 1.50 0.53
C MET A 377 2.12 1.52 1.22
N VAL A 378 2.08 1.67 2.55
CA VAL A 378 0.82 1.88 3.28
C VAL A 378 0.11 3.14 2.81
N TRP A 379 0.85 4.21 2.50
CA TRP A 379 0.32 5.50 2.07
C TRP A 379 -0.01 5.54 0.57
N MET A 380 0.53 4.64 -0.22
CA MET A 380 0.33 4.62 -1.67
C MET A 380 -1.10 4.23 -2.07
N ALA A 381 -1.63 4.92 -3.07
CA ALA A 381 -2.90 4.66 -3.75
C ALA A 381 -4.15 4.66 -2.84
N GLY A 382 -5.31 4.66 -3.48
CA GLY A 382 -6.62 4.69 -2.83
C GLY A 382 -7.11 3.31 -2.35
N LYS A 383 -8.35 3.28 -1.89
CA LYS A 383 -9.05 2.08 -1.41
C LYS A 383 -9.34 1.01 -2.47
N THR A 384 -9.07 1.31 -3.74
CA THR A 384 -9.26 0.40 -4.88
C THR A 384 -7.96 -0.25 -5.36
N ARG A 385 -6.84 -0.06 -4.67
CA ARG A 385 -5.52 -0.49 -5.12
C ARG A 385 -5.40 -2.01 -5.34
N TRP A 386 -6.23 -2.82 -4.68
CA TRP A 386 -6.33 -4.26 -4.89
C TRP A 386 -6.66 -4.65 -6.35
N ARG A 387 -7.29 -3.73 -7.14
CA ARG A 387 -7.59 -3.92 -8.56
C ARG A 387 -6.90 -2.90 -9.48
N THR A 388 -6.54 -1.71 -8.99
CA THR A 388 -5.88 -0.68 -9.80
C THR A 388 -4.36 -0.77 -9.79
N MET A 389 -3.78 -1.40 -8.76
CA MET A 389 -2.33 -1.57 -8.61
C MET A 389 -1.97 -2.96 -8.03
N PRO A 390 -2.33 -4.07 -8.71
CA PRO A 390 -2.07 -5.43 -8.20
C PRO A 390 -0.59 -5.68 -7.89
N TRP A 391 0.31 -5.19 -8.73
CA TRP A 391 1.76 -5.33 -8.56
C TRP A 391 2.25 -4.77 -7.22
N MET A 392 1.68 -3.65 -6.77
CA MET A 392 2.08 -3.03 -5.52
C MET A 392 1.57 -3.82 -4.30
N VAL A 393 0.34 -4.35 -4.38
CA VAL A 393 -0.20 -5.24 -3.33
C VAL A 393 0.67 -6.49 -3.20
N LEU A 394 1.12 -7.06 -4.34
CA LEU A 394 2.07 -8.17 -4.33
C LEU A 394 3.43 -7.75 -3.76
N ALA A 395 3.96 -6.58 -4.13
CA ALA A 395 5.23 -6.07 -3.61
C ALA A 395 5.18 -5.91 -2.08
N LEU A 396 4.10 -5.33 -1.54
CA LEU A 396 3.88 -5.24 -0.09
C LEU A 396 3.80 -6.63 0.56
N ALA A 397 3.10 -7.58 -0.06
CA ALA A 397 3.02 -8.95 0.44
C ALA A 397 4.41 -9.65 0.43
N ILE A 398 5.25 -9.39 -0.58
CA ILE A 398 6.63 -9.89 -0.65
C ILE A 398 7.51 -9.28 0.44
N LEU A 399 7.31 -8.02 0.80
CA LEU A 399 8.04 -7.41 1.91
C LEU A 399 7.61 -8.03 3.25
N ILE A 400 6.32 -8.17 3.50
CA ILE A 400 5.80 -8.64 4.79
C ILE A 400 5.97 -10.16 4.97
N LEU A 401 5.55 -11.01 3.99
CA LEU A 401 5.49 -12.46 4.19
C LEU A 401 6.87 -13.13 4.21
N PRO A 402 7.74 -13.00 3.19
CA PRO A 402 9.07 -13.62 3.21
C PRO A 402 9.97 -13.06 4.31
N LEU A 403 9.92 -11.75 4.55
CA LEU A 403 10.72 -11.14 5.62
C LEU A 403 10.20 -11.49 7.00
N GLY A 404 8.88 -11.68 7.15
CA GLY A 404 8.31 -12.27 8.35
C GLY A 404 8.89 -13.66 8.63
N VAL A 405 9.01 -14.52 7.62
CA VAL A 405 9.65 -15.84 7.75
C VAL A 405 11.12 -15.71 8.15
N VAL A 406 11.87 -14.81 7.51
CA VAL A 406 13.28 -14.56 7.86
C VAL A 406 13.41 -14.04 9.28
N SER A 407 12.56 -13.12 9.71
CA SER A 407 12.57 -12.59 11.08
C SER A 407 12.31 -13.69 12.12
N ILE A 408 11.35 -14.57 11.88
CA ILE A 408 11.07 -15.71 12.76
C ILE A 408 12.24 -16.69 12.78
N TYR A 409 12.86 -16.97 11.62
CA TYR A 409 14.07 -17.79 11.56
C TYR A 409 15.19 -17.22 12.42
N PHE A 410 15.47 -15.91 12.32
CA PHE A 410 16.50 -15.27 13.15
C PHE A 410 16.17 -15.35 14.64
N VAL A 411 14.92 -15.22 15.05
CA VAL A 411 14.53 -15.40 16.45
C VAL A 411 14.72 -16.84 16.91
N ILE A 412 14.40 -17.84 16.05
CA ILE A 412 14.59 -19.26 16.38
C ILE A 412 16.06 -19.57 16.66
N ILE A 413 16.97 -19.07 15.85
CA ILE A 413 18.39 -19.42 15.97
C ILE A 413 19.13 -18.70 17.10
N GLN A 414 18.62 -17.59 17.64
CA GLN A 414 19.27 -16.82 18.71
C GLN A 414 19.68 -17.70 19.90
N PRO A 415 18.78 -18.35 20.63
CA PRO A 415 19.17 -19.17 21.78
C PRO A 415 19.81 -20.50 21.38
N ILE A 416 19.59 -20.98 20.15
CA ILE A 416 20.10 -22.26 19.65
C ILE A 416 21.57 -22.15 19.24
N ALA A 417 21.91 -21.12 18.45
CA ALA A 417 23.24 -20.95 17.87
C ALA A 417 24.11 -19.98 18.67
N ILE A 418 23.52 -18.97 19.32
CA ILE A 418 24.27 -17.90 20.01
C ILE A 418 24.15 -18.03 21.54
N GLY A 419 23.04 -18.60 22.05
CA GLY A 419 22.83 -18.88 23.45
C GLY A 419 22.20 -17.75 24.25
N THR A 420 21.73 -16.70 23.63
CA THR A 420 21.00 -15.57 24.24
C THR A 420 19.88 -15.08 23.32
N TRP A 421 19.10 -14.07 23.76
CA TRP A 421 18.07 -13.41 22.99
C TRP A 421 18.33 -11.91 22.85
N CYS A 422 17.68 -11.29 21.88
CA CYS A 422 17.69 -9.86 21.65
C CYS A 422 16.26 -9.34 21.79
N THR A 423 15.97 -8.54 22.80
CA THR A 423 14.64 -7.98 23.06
C THR A 423 14.14 -7.11 21.88
N LEU A 424 15.00 -6.28 21.33
CA LEU A 424 14.67 -5.44 20.19
C LEU A 424 14.32 -6.28 18.96
N CYS A 425 15.05 -7.37 18.71
CA CYS A 425 14.78 -8.28 17.61
C CYS A 425 13.44 -9.03 17.79
N LEU A 426 13.11 -9.41 19.04
CA LEU A 426 11.82 -10.03 19.37
C LEU A 426 10.65 -9.07 19.09
N ILE A 427 10.76 -7.79 19.46
CA ILE A 427 9.74 -6.78 19.22
C ILE A 427 9.60 -6.51 17.72
N ALA A 428 10.71 -6.43 16.98
CA ALA A 428 10.69 -6.26 15.53
C ALA A 428 10.03 -7.45 14.83
N ALA A 429 10.37 -8.69 15.20
CA ALA A 429 9.77 -9.90 14.66
C ALA A 429 8.26 -10.01 14.97
N LEU A 430 7.85 -9.65 16.19
CA LEU A 430 6.44 -9.58 16.57
C LEU A 430 5.69 -8.54 15.75
N SER A 431 6.27 -7.35 15.55
CA SER A 431 5.68 -6.30 14.72
C SER A 431 5.44 -6.81 13.30
N MET A 432 6.44 -7.47 12.69
CA MET A 432 6.34 -8.09 11.38
C MET A 432 5.27 -9.20 11.34
N ALA A 433 5.26 -10.09 12.33
CA ALA A 433 4.25 -11.17 12.40
C ALA A 433 2.82 -10.63 12.48
N VAL A 434 2.60 -9.56 13.27
CA VAL A 434 1.27 -8.93 13.42
C VAL A 434 0.86 -8.16 12.16
N MET A 435 1.77 -7.67 11.31
CA MET A 435 1.41 -7.05 10.02
C MET A 435 0.82 -8.06 9.04
N ILE A 436 1.19 -9.35 9.13
CA ILE A 436 0.71 -10.39 8.22
C ILE A 436 -0.83 -10.45 8.15
N PRO A 437 -1.58 -10.65 9.25
CA PRO A 437 -3.04 -10.76 9.20
C PRO A 437 -3.74 -9.52 8.62
N TYR A 438 -3.17 -8.33 8.77
CA TYR A 438 -3.73 -7.11 8.20
C TYR A 438 -3.49 -6.98 6.69
N SER A 439 -2.42 -7.57 6.16
CA SER A 439 -2.09 -7.55 4.72
C SER A 439 -2.83 -8.61 3.91
N LEU A 440 -3.18 -9.75 4.52
CA LEU A 440 -3.76 -10.91 3.83
C LEU A 440 -5.09 -10.62 3.15
N ASN A 441 -5.95 -9.80 3.74
CA ASN A 441 -7.26 -9.46 3.16
C ASN A 441 -7.11 -8.81 1.79
N GLU A 442 -6.22 -7.85 1.67
CA GLU A 442 -5.96 -7.16 0.42
C GLU A 442 -5.31 -8.08 -0.62
N PHE A 443 -4.39 -8.93 -0.17
CA PHE A 443 -3.73 -9.93 -1.03
C PHE A 443 -4.74 -10.92 -1.63
N VAL A 444 -5.68 -11.43 -0.83
CA VAL A 444 -6.75 -12.33 -1.30
C VAL A 444 -7.66 -11.62 -2.31
N ALA A 445 -8.06 -10.37 -2.04
CA ALA A 445 -8.90 -9.59 -2.95
C ALA A 445 -8.19 -9.34 -4.29
N MET A 446 -6.91 -9.00 -4.28
CA MET A 446 -6.08 -8.88 -5.47
C MET A 446 -6.02 -10.19 -6.26
N GLY A 447 -5.81 -11.32 -5.58
CA GLY A 447 -5.79 -12.65 -6.21
C GLY A 447 -7.12 -13.00 -6.87
N GLN A 448 -8.25 -12.69 -6.23
CA GLN A 448 -9.59 -12.87 -6.80
C GLN A 448 -9.81 -11.98 -8.03
N PHE A 449 -9.35 -10.72 -7.99
CA PHE A 449 -9.41 -9.82 -9.14
C PHE A 449 -8.61 -10.37 -10.33
N LEU A 450 -7.37 -10.80 -10.11
CA LEU A 450 -6.54 -11.37 -11.17
C LEU A 450 -7.13 -12.68 -11.73
N ALA A 451 -7.71 -13.53 -10.88
CA ALA A 451 -8.40 -14.74 -11.32
C ALA A 451 -9.67 -14.41 -12.16
N TRP A 452 -10.43 -13.41 -11.75
CA TRP A 452 -11.57 -12.92 -12.49
C TRP A 452 -11.17 -12.33 -13.86
N SER A 453 -10.16 -11.46 -13.90
CA SER A 453 -9.66 -10.85 -15.13
C SER A 453 -9.18 -11.89 -16.15
N ARG A 454 -8.49 -12.94 -15.67
CA ARG A 454 -8.08 -14.07 -16.51
C ARG A 454 -9.27 -14.84 -17.09
N LYS A 455 -10.33 -15.06 -16.31
CA LYS A 455 -11.58 -15.70 -16.78
C LYS A 455 -12.28 -14.86 -17.85
N LYS A 456 -12.16 -13.53 -17.79
CA LYS A 456 -12.68 -12.59 -18.79
C LYS A 456 -11.79 -12.47 -20.06
N GLY A 457 -10.69 -13.23 -20.12
CA GLY A 457 -9.77 -13.21 -21.27
C GLY A 457 -8.85 -11.98 -21.33
N MET A 458 -8.72 -11.22 -20.22
CA MET A 458 -7.84 -10.06 -20.15
C MET A 458 -6.38 -10.47 -20.10
N PRO A 459 -5.45 -9.75 -20.77
CA PRO A 459 -4.02 -10.06 -20.72
C PRO A 459 -3.47 -9.94 -19.31
N PHE A 460 -3.00 -11.06 -18.73
CA PHE A 460 -2.58 -11.13 -17.33
C PHE A 460 -1.52 -10.07 -16.97
N TRP A 461 -0.41 -9.99 -17.72
CA TRP A 461 0.67 -9.07 -17.40
C TRP A 461 0.26 -7.60 -17.52
N ARG A 462 -0.57 -7.26 -18.49
CA ARG A 462 -1.13 -5.91 -18.58
C ARG A 462 -1.97 -5.60 -17.35
N THR A 463 -2.95 -6.46 -17.03
CA THR A 463 -3.84 -6.26 -15.88
C THR A 463 -3.06 -6.22 -14.55
N PHE A 464 -2.03 -7.05 -14.42
CA PHE A 464 -1.16 -7.05 -13.24
C PHE A 464 -0.44 -5.72 -13.05
N TRP A 465 0.17 -5.15 -14.11
CA TRP A 465 0.94 -3.91 -14.00
C TRP A 465 0.07 -2.64 -14.04
N THR A 466 -1.01 -2.62 -14.80
CA THR A 466 -1.81 -1.39 -15.01
C THR A 466 -3.12 -1.37 -14.23
N GLY A 467 -3.55 -2.50 -13.66
CA GLY A 467 -4.88 -2.65 -13.09
C GLY A 467 -6.00 -2.52 -14.13
N ASP A 468 -7.24 -2.66 -13.69
CA ASP A 468 -8.42 -2.40 -14.53
C ASP A 468 -9.69 -2.23 -13.68
N ALA A 469 -10.82 -1.94 -14.34
CA ALA A 469 -12.15 -1.96 -13.76
C ALA A 469 -12.61 -3.42 -13.55
N MET A 470 -13.50 -3.62 -12.59
CA MET A 470 -14.15 -4.90 -12.31
C MET A 470 -15.66 -4.70 -12.28
N ASP A 471 -16.41 -5.65 -12.85
CA ASP A 471 -17.87 -5.62 -12.81
C ASP A 471 -18.40 -6.11 -11.46
N GLY A 472 -19.53 -5.58 -11.03
CA GLY A 472 -20.17 -5.95 -9.77
C GLY A 472 -19.52 -5.28 -8.55
N GLY A 473 -19.87 -5.77 -7.34
CA GLY A 473 -19.44 -5.16 -6.08
C GLY A 473 -20.21 -3.87 -5.74
N SER A 474 -19.71 -3.12 -4.75
CA SER A 474 -20.37 -1.92 -4.25
C SER A 474 -19.38 -0.78 -4.00
N LYS A 475 -19.91 0.41 -3.79
CA LYS A 475 -19.11 1.54 -3.29
C LYS A 475 -18.96 1.43 -1.78
N ASP A 476 -17.81 1.85 -1.27
CA ASP A 476 -17.55 1.85 0.17
C ASP A 476 -18.31 3.00 0.84
N THR A 477 -19.15 2.66 1.79
CA THR A 477 -19.94 3.58 2.61
C THR A 477 -19.29 3.88 3.96
N ALA A 478 -18.06 3.41 4.21
CA ALA A 478 -17.37 3.63 5.46
C ALA A 478 -17.10 5.13 5.71
N ILE A 479 -17.32 5.57 6.94
CA ILE A 479 -17.25 6.97 7.37
C ILE A 479 -15.80 7.52 7.33
N GLY A 480 -14.79 6.64 7.22
CA GLY A 480 -13.38 7.03 7.21
C GLY A 480 -12.91 7.60 8.54
N LEU A 481 -12.12 8.69 8.49
CA LEU A 481 -11.54 9.33 9.69
C LEU A 481 -12.53 10.20 10.48
N VAL A 482 -13.77 10.35 10.01
CA VAL A 482 -14.77 11.27 10.63
C VAL A 482 -15.55 10.61 11.78
N GLY A 483 -15.43 9.30 11.98
CA GLY A 483 -16.14 8.55 13.02
C GLY A 483 -15.53 8.68 14.42
N THR A 484 -16.22 8.11 15.40
CA THR A 484 -15.71 7.99 16.78
C THR A 484 -14.45 7.10 16.82
N PRO A 485 -13.54 7.26 17.81
CA PRO A 485 -12.34 6.40 17.93
C PRO A 485 -12.67 4.90 17.96
N ARG A 486 -13.80 4.51 18.56
CA ARG A 486 -14.26 3.12 18.62
C ARG A 486 -14.63 2.59 17.22
N GLU A 487 -15.29 3.40 16.41
CA GLU A 487 -15.66 3.05 15.04
C GLU A 487 -14.42 2.98 14.15
N GLN A 488 -13.45 3.89 14.33
CA GLN A 488 -12.19 3.88 13.61
C GLN A 488 -11.38 2.61 13.91
N ILE A 489 -11.26 2.21 15.19
CA ILE A 489 -10.60 0.96 15.59
C ILE A 489 -11.34 -0.25 15.01
N ALA A 490 -12.68 -0.26 15.06
CA ALA A 490 -13.48 -1.34 14.50
C ALA A 490 -13.29 -1.46 12.97
N GLN A 491 -13.11 -0.35 12.26
CA GLN A 491 -12.79 -0.35 10.83
C GLN A 491 -11.34 -0.78 10.56
N ALA A 492 -10.38 -0.33 11.36
CA ALA A 492 -8.96 -0.69 11.24
C ALA A 492 -8.74 -2.20 11.45
N THR A 493 -9.55 -2.84 12.29
CA THR A 493 -9.43 -4.27 12.61
C THR A 493 -10.39 -5.16 11.80
N ARG A 494 -11.09 -4.63 10.78
CA ARG A 494 -11.94 -5.45 9.92
C ARG A 494 -11.15 -6.57 9.25
N GLY A 495 -11.74 -7.79 9.24
CA GLY A 495 -11.11 -8.98 8.71
C GLY A 495 -10.11 -9.64 9.65
N VAL A 496 -9.87 -9.07 10.83
CA VAL A 496 -9.07 -9.67 11.91
C VAL A 496 -9.98 -9.86 13.12
N THR A 497 -10.04 -11.08 13.64
CA THR A 497 -10.85 -11.43 14.83
C THR A 497 -10.00 -12.16 15.86
N TYR A 498 -10.35 -12.02 17.13
CA TYR A 498 -9.56 -12.50 18.27
C TYR A 498 -10.33 -13.57 19.08
N PRO A 499 -10.55 -14.80 18.52
CA PRO A 499 -11.14 -15.89 19.29
C PRO A 499 -10.23 -16.24 20.46
N TRP A 500 -10.83 -16.49 21.63
CA TRP A 500 -10.08 -16.84 22.84
C TRP A 500 -9.19 -18.08 22.65
N THR A 501 -9.59 -19.04 21.80
CA THR A 501 -8.81 -20.23 21.48
C THR A 501 -7.49 -19.91 20.80
N LEU A 502 -7.50 -18.95 19.85
CA LEU A 502 -6.28 -18.48 19.19
C LEU A 502 -5.41 -17.67 20.16
N LEU A 503 -6.00 -16.80 20.98
CA LEU A 503 -5.24 -16.05 21.98
C LEU A 503 -4.55 -16.97 22.99
N LEU A 504 -5.23 -18.03 23.43
CA LEU A 504 -4.62 -19.04 24.32
C LEU A 504 -3.54 -19.84 23.58
N SER A 505 -3.72 -20.19 22.31
CA SER A 505 -2.66 -20.84 21.52
C SER A 505 -1.41 -19.95 21.39
N ILE A 506 -1.57 -18.63 21.19
CA ILE A 506 -0.46 -17.67 21.18
C ILE A 506 0.24 -17.68 22.56
N ALA A 507 -0.53 -17.64 23.65
CA ALA A 507 0.04 -17.66 24.99
C ALA A 507 0.84 -18.95 25.27
N ILE A 508 0.33 -20.12 24.84
CA ILE A 508 1.05 -21.40 24.92
C ILE A 508 2.33 -21.35 24.06
N GLY A 509 2.27 -20.81 22.85
CA GLY A 509 3.43 -20.67 21.99
C GLY A 509 4.51 -19.77 22.61
N ILE A 510 4.12 -18.63 23.19
CA ILE A 510 5.05 -17.73 23.93
C ILE A 510 5.64 -18.49 25.13
N TRP A 511 4.82 -19.21 25.90
CA TRP A 511 5.29 -20.04 27.02
C TRP A 511 6.35 -21.03 26.57
N LEU A 512 6.07 -21.81 25.51
CA LEU A 512 7.01 -22.81 24.97
C LEU A 512 8.32 -22.18 24.51
N THR A 513 8.29 -20.95 23.98
CA THR A 513 9.49 -20.23 23.55
C THR A 513 10.48 -20.01 24.69
N PHE A 514 10.00 -19.82 25.93
CA PHE A 514 10.81 -19.49 27.11
C PHE A 514 10.88 -20.62 28.16
N THR A 515 10.43 -21.84 27.86
CA THR A 515 10.48 -22.99 28.78
C THR A 515 11.90 -23.33 29.21
N ARG A 516 12.92 -23.08 28.36
CA ARG A 516 14.34 -23.23 28.67
C ARG A 516 14.74 -22.45 29.92
N LEU A 517 14.20 -21.25 30.12
CA LEU A 517 14.50 -20.40 31.28
C LEU A 517 13.79 -20.89 32.55
N SER A 518 12.66 -21.59 32.41
CA SER A 518 11.82 -22.02 33.53
C SER A 518 12.16 -23.40 34.05
N PHE A 519 12.65 -24.32 33.20
CA PHE A 519 12.87 -25.72 33.54
C PHE A 519 14.32 -26.19 33.49
N ASP A 520 15.25 -25.28 33.27
CA ASP A 520 16.69 -25.60 33.09
C ASP A 520 16.91 -26.69 32.01
N SER A 521 16.02 -26.77 31.04
CA SER A 521 16.10 -27.74 29.95
C SER A 521 17.17 -27.34 28.95
N ALA A 522 17.94 -28.32 28.44
CA ALA A 522 19.03 -28.11 27.52
C ALA A 522 19.00 -29.14 26.38
N GLY A 523 19.78 -28.89 25.32
CA GLY A 523 19.91 -29.79 24.18
C GLY A 523 18.73 -29.74 23.20
N ALA A 524 18.53 -30.84 22.47
CA ALA A 524 17.59 -30.91 21.37
C ALA A 524 16.12 -30.69 21.80
N MET A 525 15.75 -31.14 23.00
CA MET A 525 14.40 -30.95 23.54
C MET A 525 14.05 -29.48 23.75
N ALA A 526 14.96 -28.72 24.42
CA ALA A 526 14.78 -27.30 24.65
C ALA A 526 14.74 -26.49 23.33
N ASN A 527 15.57 -26.89 22.36
CA ASN A 527 15.58 -26.29 21.03
C ASN A 527 14.26 -26.56 20.28
N SER A 528 13.71 -27.77 20.42
CA SER A 528 12.44 -28.16 19.84
C SER A 528 11.27 -27.35 20.41
N ASP A 529 11.17 -27.23 21.74
CA ASP A 529 10.12 -26.46 22.39
C ASP A 529 10.16 -24.98 21.97
N HIS A 530 11.34 -24.38 21.93
CA HIS A 530 11.54 -23.01 21.48
C HIS A 530 11.11 -22.82 20.01
N MET A 531 11.54 -23.69 19.10
CA MET A 531 11.18 -23.63 17.68
C MET A 531 9.68 -23.79 17.47
N ILE A 532 9.08 -24.82 18.08
CA ILE A 532 7.64 -25.07 17.95
C ILE A 532 6.84 -23.93 18.57
N GLY A 533 7.26 -23.40 19.71
CA GLY A 533 6.62 -22.25 20.35
C GLY A 533 6.50 -21.05 19.40
N LEU A 534 7.60 -20.66 18.74
CA LEU A 534 7.61 -19.56 17.78
C LEU A 534 6.78 -19.85 16.53
N LEU A 535 6.80 -21.07 16.00
CA LEU A 535 5.97 -21.46 14.86
C LEU A 535 4.48 -21.44 15.22
N VAL A 536 4.09 -21.93 16.42
CA VAL A 536 2.72 -21.84 16.93
C VAL A 536 2.27 -20.37 17.00
N VAL A 537 3.09 -19.49 17.59
CA VAL A 537 2.78 -18.05 17.63
C VAL A 537 2.56 -17.51 16.22
N THR A 538 3.46 -17.79 15.29
CA THR A 538 3.42 -17.28 13.93
C THR A 538 2.16 -17.72 13.20
N PHE A 539 1.89 -19.02 13.10
CA PHE A 539 0.73 -19.55 12.38
C PHE A 539 -0.60 -19.18 13.05
N THR A 540 -0.61 -19.06 14.38
CA THR A 540 -1.80 -18.62 15.10
C THR A 540 -2.06 -17.12 14.89
N ILE A 541 -1.04 -16.27 14.83
CA ILE A 541 -1.20 -14.86 14.47
C ILE A 541 -1.77 -14.74 13.05
N ILE A 542 -1.26 -15.51 12.09
CA ILE A 542 -1.83 -15.57 10.72
C ILE A 542 -3.30 -15.97 10.76
N ALA A 543 -3.68 -16.94 11.61
CA ALA A 543 -5.06 -17.38 11.77
C ALA A 543 -6.00 -16.32 12.39
N LEU A 544 -5.50 -15.23 12.99
CA LEU A 544 -6.33 -14.10 13.42
C LEU A 544 -7.01 -13.42 12.23
N ALA A 545 -6.37 -13.39 11.04
CA ALA A 545 -7.07 -13.01 9.81
C ALA A 545 -8.17 -14.02 9.50
N GLU A 546 -9.38 -13.54 9.22
CA GLU A 546 -10.50 -14.42 8.86
C GLU A 546 -10.18 -15.22 7.58
N VAL A 547 -9.54 -14.58 6.58
CA VAL A 547 -9.10 -15.24 5.34
C VAL A 547 -8.00 -16.28 5.56
N GLY A 548 -7.21 -16.14 6.62
CA GLY A 548 -6.13 -17.06 7.02
C GLY A 548 -6.55 -18.08 8.09
N ARG A 549 -7.84 -18.16 8.45
CA ARG A 549 -8.33 -18.96 9.58
C ARG A 549 -7.91 -20.41 9.55
N ALA A 550 -7.78 -21.00 8.37
CA ALA A 550 -7.39 -22.39 8.18
C ALA A 550 -5.97 -22.72 8.70
N THR A 551 -5.08 -21.72 8.81
CA THR A 551 -3.70 -21.94 9.29
C THR A 551 -3.66 -22.43 10.74
N ARG A 552 -4.74 -22.26 11.53
CA ARG A 552 -4.84 -22.81 12.89
C ARG A 552 -4.66 -24.33 12.95
N PHE A 553 -5.03 -25.04 11.88
CA PHE A 553 -4.87 -26.49 11.81
C PHE A 553 -3.41 -26.94 11.76
N ILE A 554 -2.46 -26.06 11.44
CA ILE A 554 -1.02 -26.31 11.50
C ILE A 554 -0.57 -26.56 12.95
N ASN A 555 -1.32 -26.08 13.94
CA ASN A 555 -1.04 -26.36 15.35
C ASN A 555 -1.32 -27.83 15.72
N ILE A 556 -2.08 -28.58 14.92
CA ILE A 556 -2.33 -30.02 15.17
C ILE A 556 -1.03 -30.84 15.01
N PRO A 557 -0.33 -30.82 13.85
CA PRO A 557 0.95 -31.52 13.73
C PRO A 557 2.01 -31.00 14.73
N PHE A 558 2.01 -29.71 15.07
CA PHE A 558 2.90 -29.20 16.12
C PHE A 558 2.56 -29.76 17.49
N GLY A 559 1.27 -29.88 17.83
CA GLY A 559 0.85 -30.50 19.08
C GLY A 559 1.21 -32.00 19.14
N ILE A 560 1.04 -32.74 18.04
CA ILE A 560 1.47 -34.15 17.92
C ILE A 560 2.98 -34.27 18.12
N TRP A 561 3.76 -33.37 17.50
CA TRP A 561 5.19 -33.35 17.66
C TRP A 561 5.60 -33.12 19.13
N LEU A 562 5.02 -32.12 19.80
CA LEU A 562 5.29 -31.83 21.21
C LEU A 562 5.00 -33.02 22.13
N ILE A 563 3.98 -33.83 21.81
CA ILE A 563 3.66 -35.05 22.55
C ILE A 563 4.76 -36.11 22.32
N ALA A 564 5.27 -36.25 21.10
CA ALA A 564 6.26 -37.28 20.75
C ALA A 564 7.71 -36.89 21.08
N ALA A 565 8.05 -35.62 21.00
CA ALA A 565 9.41 -35.08 21.11
C ALA A 565 10.18 -35.53 22.38
N PRO A 566 9.58 -35.58 23.60
CA PRO A 566 10.29 -35.99 24.79
C PRO A 566 10.87 -37.41 24.74
N TRP A 567 10.32 -38.29 23.91
CA TRP A 567 10.80 -39.67 23.75
C TRP A 567 11.64 -39.89 22.50
N LEU A 568 11.72 -38.91 21.61
CA LEU A 568 12.45 -39.00 20.35
C LEU A 568 13.73 -38.18 20.34
N LEU A 569 13.81 -37.15 21.18
CA LEU A 569 14.93 -36.22 21.18
C LEU A 569 15.83 -36.44 22.37
N ASP A 570 17.14 -36.40 22.14
CA ASP A 570 18.16 -36.41 23.19
C ASP A 570 18.20 -35.05 23.89
N GLY A 571 18.44 -35.06 25.21
CA GLY A 571 18.61 -33.85 26.01
C GLY A 571 18.26 -34.04 27.48
N ILE A 572 18.67 -33.08 28.31
CA ILE A 572 18.30 -33.04 29.72
C ILE A 572 16.89 -32.48 29.81
N ALA A 573 15.91 -33.35 29.98
CA ALA A 573 14.52 -32.97 30.26
C ALA A 573 14.16 -33.44 31.67
N SER A 574 13.75 -32.51 32.54
CA SER A 574 13.13 -32.88 33.81
C SER A 574 11.77 -33.54 33.54
N PRO A 575 11.27 -34.43 34.43
CA PRO A 575 9.91 -34.97 34.28
C PRO A 575 8.85 -33.89 34.14
N LEU A 576 9.05 -32.74 34.77
CA LEU A 576 8.18 -31.59 34.71
C LEU A 576 8.17 -30.96 33.29
N ALA A 577 9.36 -30.81 32.65
CA ALA A 577 9.47 -30.32 31.26
C ALA A 577 8.80 -31.28 30.28
N THR A 578 8.96 -32.59 30.44
CA THR A 578 8.32 -33.63 29.65
C THR A 578 6.79 -33.49 29.68
N TRP A 579 6.22 -33.44 30.89
CA TRP A 579 4.76 -33.29 31.04
C TRP A 579 4.26 -31.92 30.54
N ASN A 580 5.04 -30.86 30.69
CA ASN A 580 4.72 -29.53 30.13
C ASN A 580 4.52 -29.61 28.62
N SER A 581 5.46 -30.21 27.87
CA SER A 581 5.37 -30.32 26.41
C SER A 581 4.18 -31.19 25.99
N VAL A 582 3.91 -32.30 26.67
CA VAL A 582 2.75 -33.16 26.41
C VAL A 582 1.42 -32.42 26.62
N ILE A 583 1.30 -31.71 27.76
CA ILE A 583 0.08 -30.96 28.09
C ILE A 583 -0.13 -29.82 27.08
N CYS A 584 0.91 -29.05 26.76
CA CYS A 584 0.86 -28.00 25.75
C CYS A 584 0.47 -28.56 24.38
N GLY A 585 1.02 -29.72 23.99
CA GLY A 585 0.68 -30.39 22.74
C GLY A 585 -0.81 -30.78 22.66
N LEU A 586 -1.35 -31.40 23.71
CA LEU A 586 -2.77 -31.76 23.79
C LEU A 586 -3.68 -30.53 23.74
N LEU A 587 -3.31 -29.46 24.46
CA LEU A 587 -4.07 -28.19 24.44
C LEU A 587 -4.06 -27.58 23.06
N LEU A 588 -2.93 -27.50 22.36
CA LEU A 588 -2.84 -26.93 21.01
C LEU A 588 -3.71 -27.69 20.01
N ILE A 589 -3.75 -29.04 20.07
CA ILE A 589 -4.64 -29.85 19.24
C ILE A 589 -6.11 -29.50 19.53
N GLY A 590 -6.50 -29.46 20.81
CA GLY A 590 -7.88 -29.11 21.19
C GLY A 590 -8.29 -27.69 20.79
N LEU A 591 -7.39 -26.73 20.96
CA LEU A 591 -7.63 -25.30 20.63
C LEU A 591 -7.66 -25.03 19.11
N ALA A 592 -7.06 -25.89 18.29
CA ALA A 592 -7.08 -25.78 16.84
C ALA A 592 -8.44 -26.16 16.23
N ILE A 593 -9.27 -26.96 16.91
CA ILE A 593 -10.55 -27.45 16.39
C ILE A 593 -11.59 -26.32 16.24
N PRO A 594 -11.85 -25.48 17.27
CA PRO A 594 -12.88 -24.45 17.17
C PRO A 594 -12.52 -23.36 16.16
N ARG A 595 -13.45 -23.07 15.25
CA ARG A 595 -13.27 -22.08 14.19
C ARG A 595 -13.20 -20.63 14.75
N GLY A 596 -13.93 -20.36 15.80
CA GLY A 596 -14.16 -19.01 16.29
C GLY A 596 -15.15 -18.20 15.42
N SER A 597 -15.38 -16.95 15.79
CA SER A 597 -16.31 -16.08 15.09
C SER A 597 -15.71 -15.57 13.76
N ILE A 598 -16.50 -15.63 12.69
CA ILE A 598 -16.27 -14.98 11.40
C ILE A 598 -17.34 -13.90 11.26
N LYS A 599 -16.95 -12.67 10.98
CA LYS A 599 -17.86 -11.51 10.93
C LYS A 599 -18.10 -11.00 9.51
N ASN A 600 -17.23 -11.37 8.57
CA ASN A 600 -17.23 -10.84 7.22
C ASN A 600 -17.35 -11.96 6.18
N SER A 601 -17.72 -11.58 4.94
CA SER A 601 -17.77 -12.45 3.78
C SER A 601 -16.67 -12.10 2.78
N TYR A 602 -16.17 -13.11 2.06
CA TYR A 602 -15.01 -13.03 1.16
C TYR A 602 -15.27 -13.71 -0.19
N ALA A 603 -16.53 -13.72 -0.62
CA ALA A 603 -16.96 -14.35 -1.86
C ALA A 603 -16.56 -15.84 -1.96
N GLY A 604 -15.97 -16.25 -3.09
CA GLY A 604 -15.51 -17.63 -3.29
C GLY A 604 -14.43 -18.12 -2.33
N TRP A 605 -13.82 -17.23 -1.53
CA TRP A 605 -12.81 -17.59 -0.53
C TRP A 605 -13.44 -18.17 0.75
N ASP A 606 -14.73 -17.88 1.01
CA ASP A 606 -15.45 -18.35 2.21
C ASP A 606 -15.38 -19.89 2.39
N ARG A 607 -15.28 -20.63 1.28
CA ARG A 607 -15.09 -22.10 1.28
C ARG A 607 -13.80 -22.57 1.94
N TYR A 608 -12.77 -21.73 2.03
CA TYR A 608 -11.49 -22.03 2.66
C TYR A 608 -11.42 -21.57 4.12
N ILE A 609 -12.43 -20.82 4.57
CA ILE A 609 -12.57 -20.38 5.96
C ILE A 609 -13.32 -21.47 6.72
N ILE A 610 -12.65 -22.56 7.02
CA ILE A 610 -13.23 -23.79 7.61
C ILE A 610 -13.38 -23.61 9.13
#